data_1e150b17d9492399608eef36d099ae90
#
_entry.id   1e150b17d9492399608eef36d099ae90
#
_cell.length_a   1.000
_cell.length_b   1.000
_cell.length_c   1.000
_cell.angle_alpha   90.00
_cell.angle_beta   90.00
_cell.angle_gamma   90.00
#
_symmetry.space_group_name_H-M   'P 1'
#
loop_
_entity.id
_entity.type
_entity.pdbx_description
1 polymer ?
#
loop_
_entity_poly.entity_id
_entity_poly.type
_entity_poly.pdbx_seq_one_letter_code
_entity_poly.pdbx_strand_id
1 'polypeptide(L)'
;IGTVDYPYAGVFEGNGHRILNLTIDNDAAGNIGLFGVVTGGAKIRNVVLDASSYIYAKAWAAGIVGTTKNDGLVEITGCGNEADITVTGANAGGILGVNDQQTAMVYITNCYNTGAITAQRESAAISGWLGNRAKVVNTYNTGIVAATGLDGNLTFARGTNCEYINCYELDGSQVTAVTSNQVTDGELCYLLNGKQSDDVVFFQTLGEDSHPVLDKTHKVVYFDGTKYVNELLPDAIESTTDTTGATVTGIWSLSGMKQNTLQKGINVVKMSDGTVRKVLVK
;
A
#
# COMPACT_ATOMS: atom_id res chain seq x y z
N ILE A 1 18.53 9.72 -10.69
CA ILE A 1 19.21 10.40 -9.56
C ILE A 1 20.14 9.41 -8.90
N GLY A 2 21.40 9.82 -8.58
CA GLY A 2 22.41 8.98 -7.97
C GLY A 2 23.06 7.98 -8.95
N THR A 3 24.37 7.84 -8.88
CA THR A 3 25.18 6.93 -9.68
C THR A 3 26.08 6.08 -8.79
N VAL A 4 26.80 5.10 -9.36
CA VAL A 4 27.74 4.27 -8.60
C VAL A 4 28.83 5.11 -7.94
N ASP A 5 29.31 6.15 -8.60
CA ASP A 5 30.37 7.02 -8.09
C ASP A 5 29.85 8.10 -7.12
N TYR A 6 28.57 8.50 -7.32
CA TYR A 6 27.90 9.52 -6.53
C TYR A 6 26.51 9.03 -6.10
N PRO A 7 26.43 8.06 -5.17
CA PRO A 7 25.16 7.53 -4.71
C PRO A 7 24.38 8.60 -3.92
N TYR A 8 23.08 8.58 -4.07
CA TYR A 8 22.21 9.51 -3.34
C TYR A 8 22.10 9.11 -1.87
N ALA A 9 22.32 10.05 -0.95
CA ALA A 9 22.26 9.85 0.51
C ALA A 9 21.30 10.80 1.21
N GLY A 10 20.54 11.60 0.45
CA GLY A 10 19.67 12.64 0.99
C GLY A 10 18.27 12.16 1.35
N VAL A 11 17.44 13.13 1.73
CA VAL A 11 16.01 12.95 1.91
C VAL A 11 15.29 13.51 0.68
N PHE A 12 14.54 12.67 0.01
CA PHE A 12 13.64 13.04 -1.08
C PHE A 12 12.20 12.94 -0.58
N GLU A 13 11.46 14.03 -0.66
CA GLU A 13 10.04 14.09 -0.33
C GLU A 13 9.25 14.41 -1.61
N GLY A 14 8.51 13.42 -2.09
CA GLY A 14 7.71 13.53 -3.31
C GLY A 14 6.35 14.20 -3.09
N ASN A 15 5.94 14.43 -1.83
CA ASN A 15 4.68 15.09 -1.46
C ASN A 15 3.41 14.45 -2.10
N GLY A 16 3.44 13.16 -2.39
CA GLY A 16 2.36 12.45 -3.08
C GLY A 16 2.28 12.72 -4.59
N HIS A 17 3.28 13.39 -5.17
CA HIS A 17 3.30 13.63 -6.61
C HIS A 17 3.59 12.35 -7.42
N ARG A 18 3.06 12.35 -8.63
CA ARG A 18 3.26 11.30 -9.64
C ARG A 18 4.29 11.75 -10.67
N ILE A 19 5.20 10.85 -11.03
CA ILE A 19 6.14 11.03 -12.15
C ILE A 19 5.54 10.36 -13.38
N LEU A 20 5.19 11.16 -14.36
CA LEU A 20 4.55 10.71 -15.59
C LEU A 20 5.54 10.66 -16.75
N ASN A 21 5.33 9.74 -17.68
CA ASN A 21 6.05 9.63 -18.94
C ASN A 21 7.59 9.49 -18.79
N LEU A 22 8.05 8.93 -17.66
CA LEU A 22 9.46 8.59 -17.53
C LEU A 22 9.74 7.37 -18.40
N THR A 23 10.55 7.55 -19.43
CA THR A 23 11.03 6.46 -20.26
C THR A 23 12.53 6.31 -20.08
N ILE A 24 12.95 5.13 -19.64
CA ILE A 24 14.36 4.74 -19.61
C ILE A 24 14.50 3.48 -20.45
N ASP A 25 15.25 3.56 -21.53
CA ASP A 25 15.53 2.47 -22.44
C ASP A 25 17.04 2.32 -22.57
N ASN A 26 17.63 1.39 -21.79
CA ASN A 26 19.06 1.19 -21.73
C ASN A 26 19.43 -0.26 -21.36
N ASP A 27 19.48 -1.13 -22.36
CA ASP A 27 19.82 -2.55 -22.22
C ASP A 27 21.31 -2.81 -21.97
N ALA A 28 22.15 -1.78 -21.97
CA ALA A 28 23.57 -1.88 -21.67
C ALA A 28 23.91 -1.57 -20.21
N ALA A 29 22.99 -0.96 -19.45
CA ALA A 29 23.23 -0.49 -18.09
C ALA A 29 22.36 -1.22 -17.04
N GLY A 30 22.90 -1.30 -15.82
CA GLY A 30 22.19 -1.66 -14.61
C GLY A 30 22.07 -0.46 -13.66
N ASN A 31 21.55 -0.69 -12.47
CA ASN A 31 21.32 0.34 -11.45
C ASN A 31 20.33 1.41 -11.93
N ILE A 32 19.21 0.97 -12.45
CA ILE A 32 18.22 1.84 -13.11
C ILE A 32 16.97 1.98 -12.25
N GLY A 33 16.47 3.20 -12.14
CA GLY A 33 15.23 3.59 -11.46
C GLY A 33 15.11 5.10 -11.43
N LEU A 34 14.05 5.62 -10.82
CA LEU A 34 13.95 7.05 -10.52
C LEU A 34 15.21 7.51 -9.76
N PHE A 35 15.65 6.68 -8.80
CA PHE A 35 16.98 6.73 -8.19
C PHE A 35 17.80 5.53 -8.68
N GLY A 36 18.88 5.79 -9.38
CA GLY A 36 19.76 4.73 -9.89
C GLY A 36 20.51 4.03 -8.76
N VAL A 37 21.28 4.78 -7.96
CA VAL A 37 21.99 4.27 -6.81
C VAL A 37 21.76 5.14 -5.57
N VAL A 38 21.41 4.52 -4.46
CA VAL A 38 21.29 5.17 -3.15
C VAL A 38 22.26 4.53 -2.15
N THR A 39 22.55 5.21 -1.04
CA THR A 39 23.42 4.70 0.02
C THR A 39 22.82 4.92 1.40
N GLY A 40 23.44 4.40 2.44
CA GLY A 40 22.99 4.55 3.82
C GLY A 40 22.70 6.00 4.20
N GLY A 41 21.57 6.23 4.86
CA GLY A 41 21.02 7.54 5.16
C GLY A 41 19.97 8.04 4.16
N ALA A 42 19.87 7.44 2.97
CA ALA A 42 18.88 7.81 1.98
C ALA A 42 17.46 7.55 2.48
N LYS A 43 16.58 8.52 2.28
CA LYS A 43 15.14 8.43 2.56
C LYS A 43 14.37 8.89 1.33
N ILE A 44 13.61 7.98 0.73
CA ILE A 44 12.78 8.25 -0.46
C ILE A 44 11.33 8.13 -0.02
N ARG A 45 10.55 9.20 -0.19
CA ARG A 45 9.20 9.25 0.36
C ARG A 45 8.17 9.81 -0.61
N ASN A 46 6.96 9.25 -0.53
CA ASN A 46 5.71 9.81 -1.05
C ASN A 46 5.79 10.19 -2.53
N VAL A 47 6.25 9.27 -3.38
CA VAL A 47 6.31 9.43 -4.84
C VAL A 47 5.76 8.19 -5.54
N VAL A 48 5.01 8.40 -6.62
CA VAL A 48 4.49 7.32 -7.46
C VAL A 48 5.09 7.45 -8.85
N LEU A 49 5.62 6.36 -9.38
CA LEU A 49 5.94 6.25 -10.80
C LEU A 49 4.71 5.76 -11.56
N ASP A 50 4.17 6.63 -12.38
CA ASP A 50 2.89 6.43 -13.07
C ASP A 50 2.96 5.37 -14.18
N ALA A 51 1.84 4.72 -14.47
CA ALA A 51 1.69 3.69 -15.51
C ALA A 51 2.02 4.17 -16.93
N SER A 52 2.07 5.49 -17.18
CA SER A 52 2.58 6.06 -18.44
C SER A 52 4.09 5.95 -18.61
N SER A 53 4.79 5.48 -17.56
CA SER A 53 6.24 5.34 -17.53
C SER A 53 6.67 3.91 -17.83
N TYR A 54 7.93 3.76 -18.26
CA TYR A 54 8.49 2.46 -18.64
C TYR A 54 9.99 2.45 -18.39
N ILE A 55 10.50 1.32 -17.90
CA ILE A 55 11.94 1.09 -17.70
C ILE A 55 12.36 -0.21 -18.38
N TYR A 56 13.33 -0.11 -19.29
CA TYR A 56 14.02 -1.23 -19.92
C TYR A 56 15.51 -1.14 -19.58
N ALA A 57 16.07 -2.21 -18.99
CA ALA A 57 17.43 -2.20 -18.46
C ALA A 57 18.11 -3.56 -18.60
N LYS A 58 19.43 -3.59 -18.44
CA LYS A 58 20.21 -4.83 -18.44
C LYS A 58 20.07 -5.62 -17.13
N ALA A 59 20.17 -4.94 -16.00
CA ALA A 59 20.14 -5.56 -14.68
C ALA A 59 19.80 -4.55 -13.58
N TRP A 60 19.39 -5.04 -12.39
CA TRP A 60 19.24 -4.25 -11.17
C TRP A 60 18.38 -3.00 -11.38
N ALA A 61 17.16 -3.22 -11.80
CA ALA A 61 16.25 -2.13 -12.08
C ALA A 61 14.97 -2.20 -11.26
N ALA A 62 14.42 -1.04 -10.96
CA ALA A 62 13.11 -0.89 -10.34
C ALA A 62 12.51 0.47 -10.67
N GLY A 63 11.21 0.62 -10.39
CA GLY A 63 10.54 1.91 -10.58
C GLY A 63 11.14 3.02 -9.71
N ILE A 64 11.42 2.72 -8.44
CA ILE A 64 11.85 3.73 -7.48
C ILE A 64 13.37 3.74 -7.29
N VAL A 65 13.97 2.64 -6.82
CA VAL A 65 15.40 2.56 -6.52
C VAL A 65 16.03 1.37 -7.25
N GLY A 66 16.98 1.62 -8.13
CA GLY A 66 17.72 0.56 -8.84
C GLY A 66 18.57 -0.26 -7.89
N THR A 67 19.42 0.40 -7.10
CA THR A 67 20.40 -0.28 -6.26
C THR A 67 20.67 0.50 -4.98
N THR A 68 20.84 -0.22 -3.86
CA THR A 68 21.47 0.33 -2.65
C THR A 68 22.94 -0.04 -2.60
N LYS A 69 23.79 0.81 -2.04
CA LYS A 69 25.23 0.60 -1.91
C LYS A 69 25.71 1.06 -0.54
N ASN A 70 26.79 0.40 -0.04
CA ASN A 70 27.40 0.67 1.26
C ASN A 70 26.47 0.36 2.47
N ASP A 71 27.03 0.54 3.66
CA ASP A 71 26.34 0.30 4.93
C ASP A 71 25.33 1.41 5.27
N GLY A 72 24.50 1.13 6.26
CA GLY A 72 23.53 2.06 6.84
C GLY A 72 22.10 1.72 6.49
N LEU A 73 21.18 2.53 6.95
CA LEU A 73 19.76 2.37 6.73
C LEU A 73 19.31 3.13 5.48
N VAL A 74 18.61 2.44 4.59
CA VAL A 74 17.85 3.04 3.48
C VAL A 74 16.37 2.88 3.77
N GLU A 75 15.62 3.97 3.73
CA GLU A 75 14.17 4.00 3.96
C GLU A 75 13.44 4.39 2.67
N ILE A 76 12.51 3.55 2.23
CA ILE A 76 11.60 3.81 1.11
C ILE A 76 10.18 3.74 1.66
N THR A 77 9.46 4.87 1.69
CA THR A 77 8.18 4.95 2.38
C THR A 77 7.14 5.67 1.54
N GLY A 78 5.92 5.11 1.46
CA GLY A 78 4.82 5.76 0.75
C GLY A 78 5.09 5.88 -0.76
N CYS A 79 5.76 4.91 -1.36
CA CYS A 79 6.11 4.94 -2.78
C CYS A 79 5.32 3.88 -3.56
N GLY A 80 4.90 4.25 -4.78
CA GLY A 80 4.20 3.36 -5.69
C GLY A 80 4.92 3.19 -7.02
N ASN A 81 4.90 1.98 -7.57
CA ASN A 81 5.26 1.72 -8.95
C ASN A 81 4.06 1.19 -9.72
N GLU A 82 3.67 1.89 -10.77
CA GLU A 82 2.64 1.45 -11.71
C GLU A 82 3.23 1.23 -13.12
N ALA A 83 4.51 1.60 -13.30
CA ALA A 83 5.22 1.46 -14.57
C ALA A 83 5.65 0.00 -14.81
N ASP A 84 5.73 -0.35 -16.08
CA ASP A 84 6.29 -1.64 -16.48
C ASP A 84 7.82 -1.61 -16.43
N ILE A 85 8.40 -2.63 -15.81
CA ILE A 85 9.85 -2.79 -15.65
C ILE A 85 10.29 -4.07 -16.36
N THR A 86 11.18 -3.93 -17.35
CA THR A 86 11.76 -5.07 -18.08
C THR A 86 13.28 -5.08 -17.93
N VAL A 87 13.81 -6.20 -17.47
CA VAL A 87 15.25 -6.42 -17.29
C VAL A 87 15.72 -7.63 -18.11
N THR A 88 16.69 -7.43 -18.99
CA THR A 88 17.20 -8.52 -19.86
C THR A 88 18.08 -9.54 -19.11
N GLY A 89 18.54 -9.21 -17.91
CA GLY A 89 19.32 -10.07 -16.99
C GLY A 89 18.56 -10.38 -15.71
N ALA A 90 19.10 -9.98 -14.56
CA ALA A 90 18.61 -10.36 -13.25
C ALA A 90 18.26 -9.17 -12.35
N ASN A 91 17.41 -9.44 -11.36
CA ASN A 91 17.00 -8.53 -10.28
C ASN A 91 16.19 -7.33 -10.77
N ALA A 92 14.95 -7.60 -11.13
CA ALA A 92 13.91 -6.60 -11.31
C ALA A 92 13.00 -6.53 -10.08
N GLY A 93 12.57 -5.32 -9.71
CA GLY A 93 11.57 -5.09 -8.67
C GLY A 93 10.73 -3.87 -8.95
N GLY A 94 9.54 -3.77 -8.36
CA GLY A 94 8.72 -2.56 -8.47
C GLY A 94 9.32 -1.38 -7.69
N ILE A 95 9.82 -1.64 -6.49
CA ILE A 95 10.31 -0.62 -5.55
C ILE A 95 11.83 -0.59 -5.46
N LEU A 96 12.48 -1.74 -5.35
CA LEU A 96 13.94 -1.86 -5.27
C LEU A 96 14.44 -2.98 -6.19
N GLY A 97 15.41 -2.69 -7.05
CA GLY A 97 16.07 -3.70 -7.87
C GLY A 97 16.94 -4.61 -7.03
N VAL A 98 17.98 -4.06 -6.41
CA VAL A 98 18.93 -4.86 -5.63
C VAL A 98 19.50 -4.10 -4.43
N ASN A 99 19.63 -4.77 -3.30
CA ASN A 99 20.52 -4.37 -2.22
C ASN A 99 21.90 -4.98 -2.52
N ASP A 100 22.75 -4.24 -3.23
CA ASP A 100 24.10 -4.65 -3.59
C ASP A 100 24.93 -4.82 -2.31
N GLN A 101 25.89 -5.74 -2.31
CA GLN A 101 26.75 -6.05 -1.18
C GLN A 101 26.02 -6.52 0.11
N GLN A 102 24.71 -6.41 0.20
CA GLN A 102 23.87 -6.89 1.32
C GLN A 102 24.22 -6.28 2.70
N THR A 103 24.91 -5.16 2.72
CA THR A 103 25.38 -4.48 3.93
C THR A 103 24.40 -3.41 4.41
N ALA A 104 23.69 -2.77 3.50
CA ALA A 104 22.64 -1.85 3.84
C ALA A 104 21.47 -2.58 4.52
N MET A 105 20.90 -1.95 5.54
CA MET A 105 19.60 -2.30 6.07
C MET A 105 18.53 -1.57 5.24
N VAL A 106 17.53 -2.28 4.76
CA VAL A 106 16.48 -1.71 3.89
C VAL A 106 15.12 -1.82 4.56
N TYR A 107 14.46 -0.68 4.72
CA TYR A 107 13.07 -0.61 5.16
C TYR A 107 12.19 -0.10 4.01
N ILE A 108 11.22 -0.92 3.60
CA ILE A 108 10.18 -0.58 2.63
C ILE A 108 8.86 -0.56 3.37
N THR A 109 8.20 0.60 3.42
CA THR A 109 6.98 0.76 4.22
C THR A 109 5.90 1.50 3.44
N ASN A 110 4.66 1.04 3.52
CA ASN A 110 3.53 1.69 2.85
C ASN A 110 3.76 1.85 1.34
N CYS A 111 4.27 0.82 0.68
CA CYS A 111 4.59 0.87 -0.75
C CYS A 111 3.69 -0.08 -1.54
N TYR A 112 3.67 0.08 -2.87
CA TYR A 112 2.94 -0.85 -3.72
C TYR A 112 3.56 -0.98 -5.11
N ASN A 113 3.22 -2.10 -5.77
CA ASN A 113 3.47 -2.32 -7.19
C ASN A 113 2.20 -2.80 -7.89
N THR A 114 1.86 -2.16 -8.99
CA THR A 114 0.79 -2.59 -9.91
C THR A 114 1.28 -2.76 -11.34
N GLY A 115 2.48 -2.27 -11.66
CA GLY A 115 3.13 -2.46 -12.96
C GLY A 115 3.61 -3.89 -13.18
N ALA A 116 3.79 -4.28 -14.42
CA ALA A 116 4.36 -5.56 -14.79
C ALA A 116 5.89 -5.57 -14.56
N ILE A 117 6.38 -6.60 -13.87
CA ILE A 117 7.81 -6.76 -13.60
C ILE A 117 8.32 -8.01 -14.33
N THR A 118 9.24 -7.83 -15.25
CA THR A 118 9.81 -8.91 -16.04
C THR A 118 11.33 -8.89 -16.00
N ALA A 119 11.96 -10.02 -15.70
CA ALA A 119 13.41 -10.22 -15.82
C ALA A 119 13.73 -11.56 -16.46
N GLN A 120 14.98 -11.77 -16.90
CA GLN A 120 15.40 -13.10 -17.29
C GLN A 120 15.40 -14.05 -16.09
N ARG A 121 15.92 -13.58 -14.96
CA ARG A 121 15.90 -14.26 -13.65
C ARG A 121 15.48 -13.28 -12.57
N GLU A 122 15.17 -13.74 -11.38
CA GLU A 122 14.90 -12.94 -10.18
C GLU A 122 14.00 -11.73 -10.46
N SER A 123 12.82 -12.01 -10.94
CA SER A 123 11.72 -11.03 -10.99
C SER A 123 10.98 -11.01 -9.67
N ALA A 124 10.76 -9.83 -9.11
CA ALA A 124 10.02 -9.69 -7.88
C ALA A 124 9.05 -8.49 -7.93
N ALA A 125 7.93 -8.64 -7.27
CA ALA A 125 6.94 -7.58 -7.19
C ALA A 125 7.49 -6.31 -6.54
N ILE A 126 8.19 -6.46 -5.42
CA ILE A 126 8.69 -5.34 -4.62
C ILE A 126 10.20 -5.20 -4.74
N SER A 127 10.98 -6.28 -4.56
CA SER A 127 12.43 -6.19 -4.67
C SER A 127 13.07 -7.46 -5.20
N GLY A 128 13.89 -7.33 -6.24
CA GLY A 128 14.63 -8.42 -6.85
C GLY A 128 15.68 -9.03 -5.91
N TRP A 129 16.27 -8.26 -5.01
CA TRP A 129 17.13 -8.75 -3.94
C TRP A 129 17.24 -7.76 -2.77
N LEU A 130 16.76 -8.14 -1.60
CA LEU A 130 16.83 -7.36 -0.35
C LEU A 130 18.08 -7.64 0.49
N GLY A 131 18.84 -8.67 0.14
CA GLY A 131 19.92 -9.12 1.01
C GLY A 131 19.41 -9.92 2.22
N ASN A 132 20.00 -9.68 3.39
CA ASN A 132 19.72 -10.44 4.62
C ASN A 132 19.29 -9.56 5.81
N ARG A 133 18.93 -8.30 5.59
CA ARG A 133 18.62 -7.34 6.66
C ARG A 133 17.59 -6.33 6.16
N ALA A 134 16.37 -6.80 5.93
CA ALA A 134 15.32 -5.92 5.41
C ALA A 134 14.00 -6.13 6.14
N LYS A 135 13.19 -5.09 6.11
CA LYS A 135 11.83 -5.10 6.64
C LYS A 135 10.88 -4.49 5.63
N VAL A 136 9.86 -5.23 5.25
CA VAL A 136 8.80 -4.79 4.35
C VAL A 136 7.49 -4.77 5.14
N VAL A 137 6.85 -3.60 5.20
CA VAL A 137 5.66 -3.37 6.05
C VAL A 137 4.56 -2.68 5.24
N ASN A 138 3.32 -3.09 5.45
CA ASN A 138 2.14 -2.48 4.82
C ASN A 138 2.32 -2.28 3.31
N THR A 139 2.74 -3.32 2.61
CA THR A 139 3.14 -3.22 1.20
C THR A 139 2.40 -4.28 0.41
N TYR A 140 1.97 -3.95 -0.80
CA TYR A 140 1.22 -4.91 -1.61
C TYR A 140 1.64 -4.93 -3.08
N ASN A 141 1.26 -6.02 -3.77
CA ASN A 141 1.41 -6.20 -5.21
C ASN A 141 0.12 -6.70 -5.85
N THR A 142 -0.29 -6.06 -6.92
CA THR A 142 -1.32 -6.56 -7.85
C THR A 142 -0.82 -6.63 -9.29
N GLY A 143 0.43 -6.23 -9.53
CA GLY A 143 1.07 -6.32 -10.84
C GLY A 143 1.53 -7.74 -11.18
N ILE A 144 1.68 -7.99 -12.46
CA ILE A 144 2.17 -9.29 -12.97
C ILE A 144 3.68 -9.38 -12.78
N VAL A 145 4.15 -10.50 -12.24
CA VAL A 145 5.57 -10.81 -12.14
C VAL A 145 5.89 -11.97 -13.05
N ALA A 146 6.83 -11.79 -13.97
CA ALA A 146 7.19 -12.80 -14.99
C ALA A 146 8.70 -12.97 -15.12
N ALA A 147 9.14 -14.17 -15.50
CA ALA A 147 10.53 -14.45 -15.88
C ALA A 147 10.58 -14.97 -17.32
N THR A 148 11.59 -14.54 -18.07
CA THR A 148 11.81 -14.98 -19.45
C THR A 148 12.79 -16.14 -19.57
N GLY A 149 13.61 -16.39 -18.54
CA GLY A 149 14.53 -17.53 -18.48
C GLY A 149 13.92 -18.77 -17.85
N LEU A 150 14.41 -19.95 -18.23
CA LEU A 150 13.92 -21.24 -17.72
C LEU A 150 14.11 -21.43 -16.21
N ASP A 151 15.15 -20.78 -15.63
CA ASP A 151 15.44 -20.82 -14.19
C ASP A 151 14.93 -19.55 -13.48
N GLY A 152 13.90 -18.93 -14.04
CA GLY A 152 13.34 -17.70 -13.51
C GLY A 152 12.71 -17.89 -12.13
N ASN A 153 13.09 -17.04 -11.18
CA ASN A 153 12.56 -17.03 -9.84
C ASN A 153 11.60 -15.86 -9.67
N LEU A 154 10.34 -16.17 -9.33
CA LEU A 154 9.27 -15.21 -9.15
C LEU A 154 8.97 -15.09 -7.66
N THR A 155 9.01 -13.87 -7.13
CA THR A 155 8.77 -13.65 -5.70
C THR A 155 8.04 -12.33 -5.46
N PHE A 156 7.43 -12.19 -4.30
CA PHE A 156 6.97 -10.88 -3.82
C PHE A 156 8.17 -9.96 -3.56
N ALA A 157 9.11 -10.42 -2.74
CA ALA A 157 10.40 -9.76 -2.54
C ALA A 157 11.43 -10.83 -2.13
N ARG A 158 12.60 -10.82 -2.79
CA ARG A 158 13.61 -11.84 -2.59
C ARG A 158 14.62 -11.40 -1.54
N GLY A 159 14.90 -12.26 -0.56
CA GLY A 159 15.90 -12.00 0.48
C GLY A 159 16.00 -13.15 1.48
N THR A 160 17.00 -13.09 2.36
CA THR A 160 17.16 -14.01 3.48
C THR A 160 17.02 -13.25 4.80
N ASN A 161 16.38 -13.85 5.82
CA ASN A 161 16.15 -13.21 7.13
C ASN A 161 15.42 -11.83 7.02
N CYS A 162 14.53 -11.70 6.05
CA CYS A 162 13.70 -10.51 5.87
C CYS A 162 12.38 -10.67 6.59
N GLU A 163 11.87 -9.57 7.14
CA GLU A 163 10.55 -9.52 7.78
C GLU A 163 9.52 -8.96 6.81
N TYR A 164 8.38 -9.64 6.68
CA TYR A 164 7.22 -9.20 5.93
C TYR A 164 6.04 -9.04 6.89
N ILE A 165 5.57 -7.81 7.10
CA ILE A 165 4.51 -7.50 8.07
C ILE A 165 3.38 -6.79 7.34
N ASN A 166 2.17 -7.32 7.44
CA ASN A 166 0.99 -6.76 6.79
C ASN A 166 1.22 -6.55 5.28
N CYS A 167 1.78 -7.58 4.61
CA CYS A 167 2.07 -7.57 3.18
C CYS A 167 1.11 -8.47 2.43
N TYR A 168 0.71 -8.05 1.21
CA TYR A 168 -0.30 -8.71 0.42
C TYR A 168 0.10 -8.84 -1.05
N GLU A 169 -0.32 -9.91 -1.70
CA GLU A 169 -0.06 -10.15 -3.10
C GLU A 169 -1.28 -10.80 -3.77
N LEU A 170 -1.66 -10.29 -4.94
CA LEU A 170 -2.72 -10.88 -5.74
C LEU A 170 -2.31 -12.30 -6.15
N ASP A 171 -3.10 -13.29 -5.73
CA ASP A 171 -2.87 -14.72 -6.00
C ASP A 171 -1.46 -15.22 -5.62
N GLY A 172 -0.78 -14.52 -4.71
CA GLY A 172 0.60 -14.78 -4.31
C GLY A 172 0.75 -15.96 -3.33
N SER A 173 2.00 -16.33 -3.06
CA SER A 173 2.34 -17.44 -2.16
C SER A 173 3.36 -17.12 -1.07
N GLN A 174 4.07 -16.02 -1.19
CA GLN A 174 5.14 -15.64 -0.23
C GLN A 174 4.61 -14.80 0.93
N VAL A 175 3.60 -13.98 0.68
CA VAL A 175 2.92 -13.15 1.68
C VAL A 175 1.42 -13.48 1.68
N THR A 176 0.60 -12.73 2.38
CA THR A 176 -0.83 -12.98 2.42
C THR A 176 -1.46 -12.82 1.03
N ALA A 177 -2.02 -13.89 0.49
CA ALA A 177 -2.72 -13.84 -0.78
C ALA A 177 -4.03 -13.07 -0.66
N VAL A 178 -4.33 -12.27 -1.67
CA VAL A 178 -5.63 -11.61 -1.85
C VAL A 178 -6.17 -11.92 -3.24
N THR A 179 -7.48 -11.89 -3.37
CA THR A 179 -8.20 -12.08 -4.64
C THR A 179 -8.47 -10.74 -5.31
N SER A 180 -8.77 -10.77 -6.61
CA SER A 180 -9.16 -9.55 -7.35
C SER A 180 -10.37 -8.85 -6.73
N ASN A 181 -11.33 -9.59 -6.16
CA ASN A 181 -12.48 -9.00 -5.48
C ASN A 181 -12.05 -8.24 -4.24
N GLN A 182 -11.19 -8.82 -3.39
CA GLN A 182 -10.67 -8.14 -2.18
C GLN A 182 -9.85 -6.87 -2.50
N VAL A 183 -9.24 -6.83 -3.69
CA VAL A 183 -8.55 -5.63 -4.18
C VAL A 183 -9.54 -4.54 -4.57
N THR A 184 -10.62 -4.90 -5.29
CA THR A 184 -11.54 -3.90 -5.86
C THR A 184 -12.68 -3.50 -4.93
N ASP A 185 -13.07 -4.35 -3.96
CA ASP A 185 -14.18 -4.07 -3.03
C ASP A 185 -13.76 -3.28 -1.77
N GLY A 186 -12.46 -2.99 -1.61
CA GLY A 186 -11.92 -2.21 -0.52
C GLY A 186 -11.36 -3.02 0.65
N GLU A 187 -11.48 -4.34 0.65
CA GLU A 187 -10.94 -5.18 1.72
C GLU A 187 -9.44 -5.00 1.87
N LEU A 188 -8.69 -5.07 0.76
CA LEU A 188 -7.24 -4.87 0.79
C LEU A 188 -6.86 -3.49 1.36
N CYS A 189 -7.56 -2.43 0.96
CA CYS A 189 -7.33 -1.08 1.48
C CYS A 189 -7.52 -1.03 3.00
N TYR A 190 -8.61 -1.60 3.49
CA TYR A 190 -8.91 -1.66 4.93
C TYR A 190 -7.89 -2.50 5.71
N LEU A 191 -7.44 -3.63 5.15
CA LEU A 191 -6.41 -4.49 5.74
C LEU A 191 -5.06 -3.77 5.84
N LEU A 192 -4.63 -3.08 4.77
CA LEU A 192 -3.39 -2.29 4.74
C LEU A 192 -3.39 -1.19 5.80
N ASN A 193 -4.54 -0.60 6.09
CA ASN A 193 -4.71 0.39 7.14
C ASN A 193 -4.88 -0.22 8.55
N GLY A 194 -4.59 -1.52 8.73
CA GLY A 194 -4.68 -2.17 10.03
C GLY A 194 -6.11 -2.38 10.53
N LYS A 195 -7.08 -2.48 9.63
CA LYS A 195 -8.51 -2.65 9.92
C LYS A 195 -9.12 -1.45 10.65
N GLN A 196 -8.67 -0.26 10.31
CA GLN A 196 -9.16 1.01 10.85
C GLN A 196 -9.41 2.02 9.74
N SER A 197 -10.08 3.12 10.07
CA SER A 197 -10.46 4.18 9.14
C SER A 197 -10.00 5.57 9.61
N ASP A 198 -9.29 5.63 10.73
CA ASP A 198 -8.63 6.84 11.24
C ASP A 198 -7.13 6.73 10.96
N ASP A 199 -6.47 7.86 10.69
CA ASP A 199 -5.02 7.95 10.42
C ASP A 199 -4.54 6.99 9.32
N VAL A 200 -5.34 6.88 8.25
CA VAL A 200 -5.08 5.95 7.15
C VAL A 200 -3.99 6.44 6.21
N VAL A 201 -3.31 5.49 5.58
CA VAL A 201 -2.26 5.73 4.59
C VAL A 201 -2.73 5.38 3.18
N PHE A 202 -3.53 4.33 3.06
CA PHE A 202 -4.12 3.91 1.80
C PHE A 202 -5.57 4.35 1.69
N PHE A 203 -5.95 4.76 0.50
CA PHE A 203 -7.28 5.26 0.15
C PHE A 203 -7.81 4.48 -1.05
N GLN A 204 -9.12 4.45 -1.24
CA GLN A 204 -9.71 3.83 -2.42
C GLN A 204 -11.14 4.34 -2.61
N THR A 205 -11.44 4.96 -3.75
CA THR A 205 -12.80 5.29 -4.14
C THR A 205 -13.43 4.06 -4.78
N LEU A 206 -14.28 3.36 -4.02
CA LEU A 206 -14.87 2.10 -4.47
C LEU A 206 -15.74 2.30 -5.71
N GLY A 207 -15.55 1.44 -6.70
CA GLY A 207 -16.20 1.52 -8.00
C GLY A 207 -15.49 2.43 -9.03
N GLU A 208 -14.47 3.19 -8.62
CA GLU A 208 -13.62 4.01 -9.49
C GLU A 208 -12.20 3.49 -9.51
N ASP A 209 -11.60 3.23 -8.34
CA ASP A 209 -10.22 2.77 -8.23
C ASP A 209 -10.13 1.25 -8.36
N SER A 210 -9.22 0.79 -9.18
CA SER A 210 -8.93 -0.63 -9.37
C SER A 210 -8.11 -1.25 -8.24
N HIS A 211 -7.48 -0.44 -7.39
CA HIS A 211 -6.63 -0.84 -6.27
C HIS A 211 -6.47 0.29 -5.24
N PRO A 212 -5.99 0.00 -4.01
CA PRO A 212 -5.66 1.04 -3.02
C PRO A 212 -4.56 1.98 -3.51
N VAL A 213 -4.70 3.27 -3.24
CA VAL A 213 -3.74 4.31 -3.63
C VAL A 213 -3.22 5.08 -2.41
N LEU A 214 -2.10 5.80 -2.58
CA LEU A 214 -1.50 6.64 -1.54
C LEU A 214 -2.00 8.10 -1.58
N ASP A 215 -2.86 8.41 -2.53
CA ASP A 215 -3.41 9.75 -2.73
C ASP A 215 -4.61 9.98 -1.82
N LYS A 216 -4.43 10.87 -0.83
CA LYS A 216 -5.45 11.24 0.15
C LYS A 216 -6.64 12.03 -0.41
N THR A 217 -6.64 12.37 -1.69
CA THR A 217 -7.82 12.94 -2.36
C THR A 217 -8.88 11.89 -2.70
N HIS A 218 -8.48 10.60 -2.68
CA HIS A 218 -9.39 9.47 -2.76
C HIS A 218 -10.07 9.20 -1.41
N LYS A 219 -11.07 8.34 -1.40
CA LYS A 219 -11.92 8.13 -0.23
C LYS A 219 -11.31 7.13 0.76
N VAL A 220 -11.62 7.33 2.03
CA VAL A 220 -11.36 6.34 3.08
C VAL A 220 -12.28 5.15 2.89
N VAL A 221 -11.79 3.94 3.17
CA VAL A 221 -12.58 2.73 3.19
C VAL A 221 -12.96 2.38 4.63
N TYR A 222 -14.24 2.12 4.86
CA TYR A 222 -14.82 1.68 6.12
C TYR A 222 -15.37 0.26 5.98
N PHE A 223 -15.45 -0.46 7.07
CA PHE A 223 -16.21 -1.71 7.16
C PHE A 223 -17.50 -1.45 7.94
N ASP A 224 -18.67 -1.65 7.32
CA ASP A 224 -19.98 -1.38 7.93
C ASP A 224 -20.52 -2.56 8.77
N GLY A 225 -19.73 -3.62 8.90
CA GLY A 225 -20.13 -4.86 9.56
C GLY A 225 -20.52 -5.98 8.59
N THR A 226 -20.72 -5.65 7.31
CA THR A 226 -21.10 -6.61 6.26
C THR A 226 -20.29 -6.47 4.98
N LYS A 227 -19.89 -5.26 4.63
CA LYS A 227 -19.14 -4.91 3.41
C LYS A 227 -18.27 -3.69 3.61
N TYR A 228 -17.38 -3.44 2.65
CA TYR A 228 -16.57 -2.23 2.61
C TYR A 228 -17.31 -1.11 1.88
N VAL A 229 -17.20 0.13 2.39
CA VAL A 229 -17.92 1.30 1.89
C VAL A 229 -17.05 2.55 2.02
N ASN A 230 -17.27 3.55 1.18
CA ASN A 230 -16.58 4.85 1.32
C ASN A 230 -17.33 5.83 2.27
N GLU A 231 -18.52 5.53 2.64
CA GLU A 231 -19.30 6.32 3.59
C GLU A 231 -20.03 5.35 4.50
N LEU A 232 -19.81 5.46 5.79
CA LEU A 232 -20.72 4.84 6.73
C LEU A 232 -22.03 5.62 6.58
N LEU A 233 -23.05 4.94 6.06
CA LEU A 233 -24.38 5.50 6.19
C LEU A 233 -24.54 5.80 7.69
N PRO A 234 -24.94 7.03 8.09
CA PRO A 234 -25.37 7.22 9.45
C PRO A 234 -26.39 6.12 9.69
N ASP A 235 -26.18 5.28 10.71
CA ASP A 235 -27.19 4.32 11.16
C ASP A 235 -28.50 5.09 11.11
N ALA A 236 -29.40 4.70 10.19
CA ALA A 236 -30.51 5.53 9.79
C ALA A 236 -31.42 5.84 10.97
N ILE A 237 -31.00 6.83 11.70
CA ILE A 237 -31.82 7.63 12.58
C ILE A 237 -31.46 9.08 12.25
N GLU A 238 -31.74 9.50 11.01
CA GLU A 238 -32.25 10.84 10.87
C GLU A 238 -33.33 10.97 11.91
N SER A 239 -33.34 12.07 12.67
CA SER A 239 -34.44 12.42 13.54
C SER A 239 -35.73 12.34 12.71
N THR A 240 -36.34 11.18 12.69
CA THR A 240 -37.73 11.14 12.37
C THR A 240 -38.38 11.97 13.46
N THR A 241 -38.76 13.19 13.15
CA THR A 241 -39.81 13.87 13.88
C THR A 241 -40.90 12.82 13.98
N ASP A 242 -40.98 12.22 15.15
CA ASP A 242 -41.88 11.12 15.40
C ASP A 242 -43.29 11.68 15.25
N THR A 243 -43.90 11.42 14.10
CA THR A 243 -45.31 11.79 13.84
C THR A 243 -46.27 10.95 14.68
N THR A 244 -45.76 9.97 15.46
CA THR A 244 -46.56 9.08 16.31
C THR A 244 -46.74 9.59 17.75
N GLY A 245 -46.02 10.65 18.17
CA GLY A 245 -46.06 11.17 19.54
C GLY A 245 -45.43 10.26 20.59
N ALA A 246 -44.65 9.23 20.17
CA ALA A 246 -43.99 8.35 21.11
C ALA A 246 -42.87 9.08 21.86
N THR A 247 -42.78 8.91 23.18
CA THR A 247 -41.79 9.54 24.05
C THR A 247 -40.72 8.56 24.44
N VAL A 248 -39.50 9.06 24.77
CA VAL A 248 -38.37 8.23 25.24
C VAL A 248 -38.67 7.73 26.66
N THR A 249 -38.66 6.40 26.85
CA THR A 249 -38.90 5.75 28.13
C THR A 249 -37.62 5.21 28.80
N GLY A 250 -36.53 5.12 28.05
CA GLY A 250 -35.22 4.70 28.58
C GLY A 250 -34.11 4.89 27.57
N ILE A 251 -32.89 5.09 28.09
CA ILE A 251 -31.67 5.31 27.33
C ILE A 251 -30.59 4.36 27.87
N TRP A 252 -29.82 3.70 26.96
CA TRP A 252 -28.71 2.81 27.32
C TRP A 252 -27.49 3.09 26.43
N SER A 253 -26.29 2.84 26.96
CA SER A 253 -25.09 2.76 26.14
C SER A 253 -25.08 1.49 25.29
N LEU A 254 -24.18 1.39 24.31
CA LEU A 254 -23.95 0.15 23.55
C LEU A 254 -23.54 -1.05 24.43
N SER A 255 -22.92 -0.79 25.58
CA SER A 255 -22.60 -1.83 26.58
C SER A 255 -23.78 -2.26 27.45
N GLY A 256 -24.97 -1.71 27.22
CA GLY A 256 -26.20 -2.04 27.96
C GLY A 256 -26.37 -1.30 29.29
N MET A 257 -25.50 -0.35 29.63
CA MET A 257 -25.65 0.46 30.84
C MET A 257 -26.76 1.50 30.68
N LYS A 258 -27.70 1.55 31.60
CA LYS A 258 -28.78 2.54 31.61
C LYS A 258 -28.23 3.94 31.88
N GLN A 259 -28.70 4.91 31.12
CA GLN A 259 -28.30 6.32 31.19
C GLN A 259 -29.52 7.23 31.46
N ASN A 260 -29.29 8.37 32.05
CA ASN A 260 -30.35 9.36 32.32
C ASN A 260 -30.48 10.36 31.16
N THR A 261 -29.45 10.53 30.36
CA THR A 261 -29.41 11.46 29.22
C THR A 261 -28.64 10.81 28.08
N LEU A 262 -28.90 11.28 26.86
CA LEU A 262 -28.09 10.91 25.70
C LEU A 262 -26.65 11.38 25.88
N GLN A 263 -25.69 10.50 25.64
CA GLN A 263 -24.26 10.76 25.71
C GLN A 263 -23.67 10.88 24.30
N LYS A 264 -22.55 11.56 24.16
CA LYS A 264 -21.81 11.60 22.89
C LYS A 264 -21.51 10.18 22.40
N GLY A 265 -21.78 9.91 21.11
CA GLY A 265 -21.69 8.59 20.53
C GLY A 265 -23.05 7.91 20.39
N ILE A 266 -23.05 6.58 20.19
CA ILE A 266 -24.28 5.81 19.94
C ILE A 266 -24.98 5.46 21.26
N ASN A 267 -26.26 5.77 21.33
CA ASN A 267 -27.15 5.44 22.43
C ASN A 267 -28.27 4.49 21.94
N VAL A 268 -28.72 3.59 22.79
CA VAL A 268 -29.89 2.73 22.54
C VAL A 268 -31.07 3.34 23.30
N VAL A 269 -32.11 3.69 22.58
CA VAL A 269 -33.29 4.41 23.14
C VAL A 269 -34.53 3.54 22.99
N LYS A 270 -35.25 3.33 24.10
CA LYS A 270 -36.57 2.68 24.10
C LYS A 270 -37.65 3.74 24.10
N MET A 271 -38.65 3.58 23.24
CA MET A 271 -39.77 4.47 23.06
C MET A 271 -41.04 3.96 23.80
N SER A 272 -41.98 4.83 24.03
CA SER A 272 -43.26 4.49 24.73
C SER A 272 -44.17 3.54 23.91
N ASP A 273 -43.96 3.46 22.59
CA ASP A 273 -44.64 2.51 21.71
C ASP A 273 -44.00 1.11 21.72
N GLY A 274 -42.96 0.90 22.57
CA GLY A 274 -42.24 -0.36 22.69
C GLY A 274 -41.09 -0.53 21.70
N THR A 275 -40.93 0.37 20.73
CA THR A 275 -39.81 0.30 19.78
C THR A 275 -38.47 0.65 20.43
N VAL A 276 -37.40 0.09 19.90
CA VAL A 276 -36.01 0.37 20.31
C VAL A 276 -35.27 0.97 19.15
N ARG A 277 -34.60 2.09 19.38
CA ARG A 277 -33.86 2.85 18.36
C ARG A 277 -32.42 3.10 18.82
N LYS A 278 -31.48 3.18 17.88
CA LYS A 278 -30.13 3.69 18.12
C LYS A 278 -30.09 5.19 17.77
N VAL A 279 -29.52 6.01 18.63
CA VAL A 279 -29.40 7.47 18.46
C VAL A 279 -27.94 7.85 18.54
N LEU A 280 -27.40 8.46 17.50
CA LEU A 280 -26.05 9.03 17.49
C LEU A 280 -26.10 10.50 17.96
N VAL A 281 -25.38 10.80 19.01
CA VAL A 281 -25.14 12.17 19.49
C VAL A 281 -23.74 12.60 19.08
N LYS A 282 -23.63 13.66 18.28
CA LYS A 282 -22.37 14.22 17.78
C LYS A 282 -21.64 15.05 18.84
#